data_9f2114fff6a3c40ab36dd8b86ddc5858
#
_entry.id   9f2114fff6a3c40ab36dd8b86ddc5858
#
_cell.length_a   1.000
_cell.length_b   1.000
_cell.length_c   1.000
_cell.angle_alpha   90.00
_cell.angle_beta   90.00
_cell.angle_gamma   90.00
#
_symmetry.space_group_name_H-M   'P 1'
#
loop_
_entity.id
_entity.type
_entity.pdbx_description
1 polymer ?
#
loop_
_entity_poly.entity_id
_entity_poly.type
_entity_poly.pdbx_seq_one_letter_code
_entity_poly.pdbx_strand_id
1 'polypeptide(L)'
;MIKTEKTDVLVIGAGPAGTVAASIINKAGFKVKIVEKMKFPRFVIGESLLPRCMEALDEAGFLEAVKTKGFQEKYGAKFVKNGKICDYSFADQFTAGWNQTWQVPRAEFDKTLADAVEAMGVPINYETTVTGIEFNGSDSVTTVEDKEGNKSQIEARFIVDGSGYGKVIPRLFNLDKPSNLPPRKALFTHVVDKKRTMDDEPNRITIIVHKKGVWIWVIPFSNGNTSVGFVGNPEFFIATEDTPEKQMRALLATE
;
A
#
# COMPACT_ATOMS: atom_id res chain seq x y z
N MET A 1 -13.38 32.56 12.89
CA MET A 1 -13.87 32.05 11.58
C MET A 1 -13.03 30.84 11.21
N ILE A 2 -13.65 29.73 10.80
CA ILE A 2 -12.94 28.53 10.32
C ILE A 2 -12.29 28.89 8.98
N LYS A 3 -11.00 28.60 8.83
CA LYS A 3 -10.27 28.81 7.56
C LYS A 3 -10.83 27.83 6.51
N THR A 4 -11.24 28.35 5.36
CA THR A 4 -11.76 27.55 4.24
C THR A 4 -10.86 27.70 3.03
N GLU A 5 -10.49 26.57 2.42
CA GLU A 5 -9.73 26.48 1.17
C GLU A 5 -10.59 25.86 0.07
N LYS A 6 -10.28 26.16 -1.21
CA LYS A 6 -11.01 25.61 -2.37
C LYS A 6 -10.08 24.85 -3.31
N THR A 7 -10.56 23.71 -3.79
CA THR A 7 -9.90 22.89 -4.80
C THR A 7 -10.96 22.28 -5.75
N ASP A 8 -10.56 21.76 -6.91
CA ASP A 8 -11.49 20.99 -7.76
C ASP A 8 -11.68 19.59 -7.20
N VAL A 9 -10.58 18.94 -6.79
CA VAL A 9 -10.61 17.57 -6.27
C VAL A 9 -9.82 17.50 -4.96
N LEU A 10 -10.46 16.96 -3.93
CA LEU A 10 -9.81 16.57 -2.69
C LEU A 10 -9.51 15.07 -2.72
N VAL A 11 -8.25 14.71 -2.48
CA VAL A 11 -7.83 13.31 -2.32
C VAL A 11 -7.55 13.04 -0.84
N ILE A 12 -8.15 12.00 -0.29
CA ILE A 12 -7.97 11.57 1.09
C ILE A 12 -6.97 10.40 1.12
N GLY A 13 -5.80 10.63 1.71
CA GLY A 13 -4.72 9.65 1.79
C GLY A 13 -3.66 9.82 0.70
N ALA A 14 -2.40 9.91 1.11
CA ALA A 14 -1.23 10.04 0.23
C ALA A 14 -0.52 8.68 -0.02
N GLY A 15 -1.20 7.56 0.15
CA GLY A 15 -0.73 6.24 -0.27
C GLY A 15 -0.70 6.11 -1.80
N PRO A 16 -0.26 4.96 -2.35
CA PRO A 16 -0.11 4.77 -3.79
C PRO A 16 -1.36 5.09 -4.60
N ALA A 17 -2.54 4.70 -4.12
CA ALA A 17 -3.80 4.99 -4.82
C ALA A 17 -4.09 6.48 -4.88
N GLY A 18 -3.91 7.19 -3.75
CA GLY A 18 -4.19 8.63 -3.67
C GLY A 18 -3.20 9.46 -4.48
N THR A 19 -1.91 9.17 -4.39
CA THR A 19 -0.87 9.91 -5.15
C THR A 19 -0.99 9.70 -6.65
N VAL A 20 -1.24 8.47 -7.10
CA VAL A 20 -1.47 8.16 -8.52
C VAL A 20 -2.72 8.88 -9.04
N ALA A 21 -3.85 8.77 -8.33
CA ALA A 21 -5.06 9.48 -8.72
C ALA A 21 -4.86 10.99 -8.77
N ALA A 22 -4.22 11.57 -7.75
CA ALA A 22 -3.94 12.99 -7.69
C ALA A 22 -3.05 13.46 -8.85
N SER A 23 -2.02 12.69 -9.20
CA SER A 23 -1.15 13.01 -10.33
C SER A 23 -1.91 13.02 -11.65
N ILE A 24 -2.68 11.97 -11.94
CA ILE A 24 -3.45 11.84 -13.19
C ILE A 24 -4.48 12.97 -13.31
N ILE A 25 -5.19 13.28 -12.23
CA ILE A 25 -6.18 14.36 -12.19
C ILE A 25 -5.50 15.74 -12.39
N ASN A 26 -4.35 15.97 -11.75
CA ASN A 26 -3.58 17.20 -11.91
C ASN A 26 -3.07 17.36 -13.35
N LYS A 27 -2.58 16.28 -13.99
CA LYS A 27 -2.18 16.28 -15.41
C LYS A 27 -3.34 16.60 -16.35
N ALA A 28 -4.56 16.27 -15.96
CA ALA A 28 -5.77 16.65 -16.69
C ALA A 28 -6.18 18.12 -16.50
N GLY A 29 -5.41 18.90 -15.74
CA GLY A 29 -5.62 20.35 -15.56
C GLY A 29 -6.51 20.73 -14.39
N PHE A 30 -6.91 19.81 -13.53
CA PHE A 30 -7.71 20.11 -12.35
C PHE A 30 -6.79 20.49 -11.16
N LYS A 31 -7.26 21.41 -10.33
CA LYS A 31 -6.60 21.74 -9.08
C LYS A 31 -6.87 20.64 -8.05
N VAL A 32 -5.81 19.98 -7.60
CA VAL A 32 -5.90 18.84 -6.66
C VAL A 32 -5.22 19.21 -5.34
N LYS A 33 -5.77 18.73 -4.25
CA LYS A 33 -5.17 18.76 -2.92
C LYS A 33 -5.27 17.39 -2.26
N ILE A 34 -4.21 16.98 -1.57
CA ILE A 34 -4.20 15.73 -0.78
C ILE A 34 -4.20 16.08 0.71
N VAL A 35 -4.95 15.31 1.51
CA VAL A 35 -4.83 15.29 2.96
C VAL A 35 -4.38 13.91 3.42
N GLU A 36 -3.35 13.87 4.28
CA GLU A 36 -2.76 12.63 4.79
C GLU A 36 -2.69 12.68 6.32
N LYS A 37 -3.26 11.67 6.96
CA LYS A 37 -3.31 11.57 8.41
C LYS A 37 -1.93 11.42 9.06
N MET A 38 -1.00 10.78 8.37
CA MET A 38 0.32 10.43 8.92
C MET A 38 1.40 11.33 8.33
N LYS A 39 2.53 11.39 9.02
CA LYS A 39 3.78 11.93 8.47
C LYS A 39 4.56 10.82 7.78
N PHE A 40 5.17 11.12 6.65
CA PHE A 40 6.02 10.16 5.92
C PHE A 40 7.51 10.32 6.29
N PRO A 41 8.33 9.25 6.21
CA PRO A 41 7.93 7.88 5.84
C PRO A 41 7.12 7.20 6.95
N ARG A 42 6.22 6.28 6.58
CA ARG A 42 5.40 5.49 7.49
C ARG A 42 5.33 4.03 7.07
N PHE A 43 5.21 3.14 8.04
CA PHE A 43 5.06 1.71 7.76
C PHE A 43 3.63 1.36 7.33
N VAL A 44 3.51 0.60 6.25
CA VAL A 44 2.29 -0.06 5.77
C VAL A 44 2.68 -1.40 5.16
N ILE A 45 1.81 -2.41 5.23
CA ILE A 45 1.99 -3.69 4.54
C ILE A 45 1.42 -3.65 3.11
N GLY A 46 1.92 -4.52 2.23
CA GLY A 46 1.57 -4.60 0.81
C GLY A 46 2.77 -4.24 -0.07
N GLU A 47 3.79 -5.11 -0.05
CA GLU A 47 5.18 -4.81 -0.46
C GLU A 47 5.58 -5.47 -1.78
N SER A 48 4.74 -6.32 -2.34
CA SER A 48 5.02 -7.00 -3.60
C SER A 48 4.00 -6.58 -4.66
N LEU A 49 4.43 -5.71 -5.56
CA LEU A 49 3.59 -5.15 -6.60
C LEU A 49 3.27 -6.20 -7.69
N LEU A 50 2.35 -5.88 -8.56
CA LEU A 50 2.00 -6.64 -9.76
C LEU A 50 2.28 -5.82 -11.02
N PRO A 51 2.55 -6.46 -12.18
CA PRO A 51 2.83 -5.73 -13.42
C PRO A 51 1.77 -4.69 -13.80
N ARG A 52 0.50 -4.91 -13.48
CA ARG A 52 -0.57 -3.94 -13.71
C ARG A 52 -0.34 -2.59 -13.01
N CYS A 53 0.38 -2.57 -11.88
CA CYS A 53 0.71 -1.32 -11.19
C CYS A 53 1.65 -0.43 -12.02
N MET A 54 2.44 -1.03 -12.93
CA MET A 54 3.39 -0.31 -13.77
C MET A 54 2.68 0.67 -14.71
N GLU A 55 1.53 0.27 -15.26
CA GLU A 55 0.73 1.14 -16.13
C GLU A 55 0.25 2.38 -15.37
N ALA A 56 -0.23 2.19 -14.14
CA ALA A 56 -0.69 3.30 -13.30
C ALA A 56 0.46 4.24 -12.89
N LEU A 57 1.65 3.68 -12.62
CA LEU A 57 2.85 4.47 -12.30
C LEU A 57 3.37 5.24 -13.52
N ASP A 58 3.29 4.65 -14.71
CA ASP A 58 3.67 5.28 -15.97
C ASP A 58 2.71 6.43 -16.31
N GLU A 59 1.41 6.19 -16.29
CA GLU A 59 0.38 7.20 -16.52
C GLU A 59 0.49 8.37 -15.53
N ALA A 60 0.76 8.07 -14.26
CA ALA A 60 1.04 9.09 -13.25
C ALA A 60 2.36 9.85 -13.47
N GLY A 61 3.31 9.30 -14.25
CA GLY A 61 4.64 9.88 -14.46
C GLY A 61 5.61 9.60 -13.31
N PHE A 62 5.42 8.51 -12.58
CA PHE A 62 6.21 8.16 -11.40
C PHE A 62 7.30 7.12 -11.66
N LEU A 63 7.34 6.49 -12.85
CA LEU A 63 8.26 5.39 -13.15
C LEU A 63 9.73 5.75 -12.88
N GLU A 64 10.21 6.88 -13.34
CA GLU A 64 11.60 7.28 -13.17
C GLU A 64 11.95 7.54 -11.69
N ALA A 65 11.04 8.16 -10.95
CA ALA A 65 11.21 8.37 -9.51
C ALA A 65 11.31 7.04 -8.73
N VAL A 66 10.56 6.03 -9.16
CA VAL A 66 10.59 4.69 -8.54
C VAL A 66 11.85 3.92 -8.96
N LYS A 67 12.22 3.94 -10.25
CA LYS A 67 13.43 3.28 -10.76
C LYS A 67 14.71 3.74 -10.06
N THR A 68 14.83 5.05 -9.82
CA THR A 68 16.04 5.63 -9.18
C THR A 68 16.24 5.15 -7.73
N LYS A 69 15.21 4.57 -7.10
CA LYS A 69 15.32 3.99 -5.76
C LYS A 69 16.00 2.63 -5.72
N GLY A 70 16.12 1.95 -6.85
CA GLY A 70 16.75 0.63 -6.91
C GLY A 70 16.02 -0.44 -6.10
N PHE A 71 14.69 -0.40 -6.06
CA PHE A 71 13.88 -1.45 -5.43
C PHE A 71 14.12 -2.79 -6.10
N GLN A 72 13.90 -3.87 -5.35
CA GLN A 72 14.07 -5.23 -5.88
C GLN A 72 13.13 -5.46 -7.06
N GLU A 73 13.70 -5.70 -8.23
CA GLU A 73 12.93 -6.08 -9.42
C GLU A 73 12.27 -7.45 -9.23
N LYS A 74 11.10 -7.60 -9.81
CA LYS A 74 10.25 -8.77 -9.69
C LYS A 74 9.71 -9.17 -11.06
N TYR A 75 10.14 -10.33 -11.54
CA TYR A 75 9.77 -10.89 -12.85
C TYR A 75 8.79 -12.06 -12.75
N GLY A 76 8.34 -12.41 -11.56
CA GLY A 76 7.45 -13.53 -11.34
C GLY A 76 7.10 -13.76 -9.88
N ALA A 77 6.52 -14.93 -9.62
CA ALA A 77 6.20 -15.41 -8.29
C ALA A 77 6.45 -16.92 -8.21
N LYS A 78 6.90 -17.38 -7.05
CA LYS A 78 7.18 -18.79 -6.77
C LYS A 78 6.19 -19.31 -5.73
N PHE A 79 5.62 -20.47 -5.98
CA PHE A 79 4.74 -21.17 -5.05
C PHE A 79 5.39 -22.48 -4.65
N VAL A 80 5.43 -22.75 -3.35
CA VAL A 80 6.05 -23.96 -2.81
C VAL A 80 5.04 -24.73 -1.97
N LYS A 81 4.95 -26.04 -2.22
CA LYS A 81 4.14 -26.97 -1.40
C LYS A 81 4.78 -28.34 -1.35
N ASN A 82 5.09 -28.83 -0.15
CA ASN A 82 5.67 -30.16 0.07
C ASN A 82 6.89 -30.44 -0.85
N GLY A 83 7.81 -29.49 -0.95
CA GLY A 83 8.99 -29.56 -1.81
C GLY A 83 8.73 -29.42 -3.31
N LYS A 84 7.48 -29.33 -3.75
CA LYS A 84 7.13 -29.03 -5.15
C LYS A 84 7.11 -27.53 -5.37
N ILE A 85 7.74 -27.10 -6.45
CA ILE A 85 7.82 -25.68 -6.85
C ILE A 85 6.99 -25.48 -8.10
N CYS A 86 6.15 -24.45 -8.09
CA CYS A 86 5.52 -23.88 -9.27
C CYS A 86 6.05 -22.45 -9.41
N ASP A 87 6.80 -22.21 -10.47
CA ASP A 87 7.34 -20.89 -10.78
C ASP A 87 6.48 -20.25 -11.87
N TYR A 88 6.09 -18.99 -11.64
CA TYR A 88 5.25 -18.23 -12.54
C TYR A 88 6.01 -17.01 -13.05
N SER A 89 6.28 -16.99 -14.34
CA SER A 89 6.93 -15.85 -15.01
C SER A 89 5.90 -14.82 -15.47
N PHE A 90 6.16 -13.55 -15.25
CA PHE A 90 5.34 -12.47 -15.78
C PHE A 90 5.53 -12.26 -17.29
N ALA A 91 6.55 -12.87 -17.90
CA ALA A 91 6.70 -12.88 -19.35
C ALA A 91 5.67 -13.80 -20.04
N ASP A 92 5.13 -14.81 -19.33
CA ASP A 92 4.11 -15.72 -19.83
C ASP A 92 2.72 -15.11 -19.62
N GLN A 93 2.32 -14.19 -20.48
CA GLN A 93 1.09 -13.44 -20.38
C GLN A 93 0.23 -13.54 -21.63
N PHE A 94 -1.11 -13.50 -21.46
CA PHE A 94 -2.05 -13.59 -22.59
C PHE A 94 -2.15 -12.29 -23.40
N THR A 95 -1.90 -11.16 -22.78
CA THR A 95 -1.97 -9.84 -23.41
C THR A 95 -0.65 -9.12 -23.24
N ALA A 96 -0.24 -8.36 -24.25
CA ALA A 96 0.94 -7.52 -24.14
C ALA A 96 0.83 -6.54 -22.96
N GLY A 97 1.93 -6.36 -22.23
CA GLY A 97 1.97 -5.49 -21.06
C GLY A 97 3.35 -5.56 -20.40
N TRP A 98 3.44 -5.01 -19.20
CA TRP A 98 4.65 -5.08 -18.38
C TRP A 98 4.92 -6.52 -17.94
N ASN A 99 6.14 -6.98 -18.11
CA ASN A 99 6.60 -8.30 -17.69
C ASN A 99 7.42 -8.27 -16.39
N GLN A 100 7.49 -7.10 -15.74
CA GLN A 100 8.22 -6.87 -14.50
C GLN A 100 7.47 -5.87 -13.61
N THR A 101 7.87 -5.84 -12.35
CA THR A 101 7.46 -4.86 -11.36
C THR A 101 8.51 -4.82 -10.24
N TRP A 102 8.16 -4.33 -9.03
CA TRP A 102 9.07 -4.25 -7.89
C TRP A 102 8.49 -4.88 -6.62
N GLN A 103 9.40 -5.26 -5.74
CA GLN A 103 9.17 -5.51 -4.33
C GLN A 103 9.71 -4.32 -3.55
N VAL A 104 8.86 -3.69 -2.75
CA VAL A 104 9.12 -2.36 -2.22
C VAL A 104 8.90 -2.29 -0.71
N PRO A 105 9.87 -1.79 0.07
CA PRO A 105 9.59 -1.30 1.41
C PRO A 105 8.61 -0.13 1.32
N ARG A 106 7.39 -0.30 1.82
CA ARG A 106 6.29 0.64 1.62
C ARG A 106 6.56 2.03 2.18
N ALA A 107 7.31 2.12 3.28
CA ALA A 107 7.68 3.42 3.85
C ALA A 107 8.44 4.29 2.84
N GLU A 108 9.40 3.70 2.14
CA GLU A 108 10.19 4.39 1.13
C GLU A 108 9.43 4.58 -0.18
N PHE A 109 8.71 3.56 -0.64
CA PHE A 109 7.91 3.62 -1.85
C PHE A 109 6.83 4.69 -1.77
N ASP A 110 6.02 4.68 -0.71
CA ASP A 110 4.95 5.66 -0.52
C ASP A 110 5.50 7.09 -0.43
N LYS A 111 6.63 7.28 0.27
CA LYS A 111 7.33 8.57 0.33
C LYS A 111 7.80 9.04 -1.05
N THR A 112 8.33 8.12 -1.87
CA THR A 112 8.78 8.43 -3.24
C THR A 112 7.64 8.95 -4.10
N LEU A 113 6.47 8.30 -4.03
CA LEU A 113 5.28 8.74 -4.77
C LEU A 113 4.74 10.08 -4.25
N ALA A 114 4.76 10.27 -2.94
CA ALA A 114 4.34 11.52 -2.32
C ALA A 114 5.24 12.69 -2.75
N ASP A 115 6.56 12.50 -2.71
CA ASP A 115 7.52 13.53 -3.17
C ASP A 115 7.34 13.84 -4.66
N ALA A 116 7.08 12.81 -5.47
CA ALA A 116 6.87 12.99 -6.91
C ALA A 116 5.60 13.79 -7.21
N VAL A 117 4.50 13.54 -6.52
CA VAL A 117 3.25 14.30 -6.73
C VAL A 117 3.35 15.73 -6.20
N GLU A 118 4.09 15.95 -5.09
CA GLU A 118 4.37 17.31 -4.60
C GLU A 118 5.24 18.10 -5.59
N ALA A 119 6.23 17.46 -6.20
CA ALA A 119 7.06 18.07 -7.25
C ALA A 119 6.25 18.45 -8.50
N MET A 120 5.11 17.85 -8.74
CA MET A 120 4.15 18.23 -9.79
C MET A 120 3.25 19.39 -9.39
N GLY A 121 3.42 19.96 -8.20
CA GLY A 121 2.64 21.09 -7.69
C GLY A 121 1.35 20.69 -6.96
N VAL A 122 1.13 19.42 -6.63
CA VAL A 122 -0.01 18.99 -5.83
C VAL A 122 0.35 19.05 -4.34
N PRO A 123 -0.24 19.94 -3.55
CA PRO A 123 0.08 20.07 -2.14
C PRO A 123 -0.48 18.89 -1.32
N ILE A 124 0.31 18.39 -0.36
CA ILE A 124 -0.10 17.39 0.63
C ILE A 124 -0.12 18.03 2.02
N ASN A 125 -1.29 18.03 2.65
CA ASN A 125 -1.40 18.38 4.07
C ASN A 125 -1.19 17.11 4.89
N TYR A 126 0.02 16.93 5.40
CA TYR A 126 0.34 15.84 6.33
C TYR A 126 -0.22 16.10 7.73
N GLU A 127 -0.28 15.05 8.54
CA GLU A 127 -0.76 15.08 9.93
C GLU A 127 -2.15 15.73 10.03
N THR A 128 -2.98 15.52 8.98
CA THR A 128 -4.29 16.14 8.81
C THR A 128 -5.36 15.06 8.64
N THR A 129 -6.29 14.99 9.58
CA THR A 129 -7.34 13.98 9.64
C THR A 129 -8.66 14.54 9.15
N VAL A 130 -9.34 13.82 8.25
CA VAL A 130 -10.72 14.14 7.85
C VAL A 130 -11.66 13.72 8.99
N THR A 131 -12.44 14.66 9.51
CA THR A 131 -13.36 14.46 10.63
C THR A 131 -14.83 14.54 10.22
N GLY A 132 -15.16 15.14 9.06
CA GLY A 132 -16.51 15.23 8.54
C GLY A 132 -16.54 15.62 7.08
N ILE A 133 -17.59 15.22 6.39
CA ILE A 133 -17.87 15.61 4.99
C ILE A 133 -19.35 15.92 4.88
N GLU A 134 -19.66 17.07 4.31
CA GLU A 134 -21.02 17.51 3.99
C GLU A 134 -21.11 17.73 2.47
N PHE A 135 -22.19 17.24 1.84
CA PHE A 135 -22.46 17.45 0.42
C PHE A 135 -23.54 18.51 0.22
N ASN A 136 -23.23 19.52 -0.58
CA ASN A 136 -24.11 20.62 -0.91
C ASN A 136 -24.36 20.62 -2.42
N GLY A 137 -25.37 19.86 -2.87
CA GLY A 137 -25.64 19.69 -4.30
C GLY A 137 -24.50 18.92 -4.98
N SER A 138 -23.77 19.59 -5.89
CA SER A 138 -22.63 19.02 -6.62
C SER A 138 -21.30 19.16 -5.90
N ASP A 139 -21.24 19.96 -4.85
CA ASP A 139 -20.01 20.29 -4.13
C ASP A 139 -19.99 19.65 -2.75
N SER A 140 -18.81 19.62 -2.14
CA SER A 140 -18.61 19.10 -0.79
C SER A 140 -17.84 20.06 0.07
N VAL A 141 -18.07 20.03 1.38
CA VAL A 141 -17.27 20.70 2.41
C VAL A 141 -16.71 19.64 3.33
N THR A 142 -15.40 19.47 3.30
CA THR A 142 -14.68 18.51 4.15
C THR A 142 -14.07 19.24 5.32
N THR A 143 -14.43 18.83 6.53
CA THR A 143 -13.80 19.30 7.77
C THR A 143 -12.57 18.46 8.06
N VAL A 144 -11.43 19.12 8.26
CA VAL A 144 -10.17 18.47 8.61
C VAL A 144 -9.62 19.06 9.91
N GLU A 145 -8.83 18.26 10.60
CA GLU A 145 -8.20 18.61 11.88
C GLU A 145 -6.70 18.27 11.81
N ASP A 146 -5.86 19.24 12.12
CA ASP A 146 -4.41 19.04 12.18
C ASP A 146 -4.00 18.38 13.52
N LYS A 147 -2.71 18.08 13.68
CA LYS A 147 -2.17 17.43 14.88
C LYS A 147 -2.27 18.28 16.15
N GLU A 148 -2.41 19.59 16.02
CA GLU A 148 -2.63 20.54 17.11
C GLU A 148 -4.12 20.66 17.50
N GLY A 149 -5.02 20.00 16.77
CA GLY A 149 -6.47 20.06 16.99
C GLY A 149 -7.16 21.26 16.32
N ASN A 150 -6.45 22.01 15.49
CA ASN A 150 -7.06 23.13 14.75
C ASN A 150 -7.91 22.61 13.60
N LYS A 151 -9.14 23.09 13.51
CA LYS A 151 -10.07 22.70 12.44
C LYS A 151 -10.05 23.69 11.29
N SER A 152 -10.07 23.16 10.08
CA SER A 152 -10.26 23.94 8.85
C SER A 152 -11.20 23.18 7.89
N GLN A 153 -11.63 23.84 6.83
CA GLN A 153 -12.52 23.29 5.83
C GLN A 153 -11.90 23.34 4.44
N ILE A 154 -12.20 22.34 3.63
CA ILE A 154 -11.81 22.26 2.22
C ILE A 154 -13.10 22.08 1.41
N GLU A 155 -13.40 23.05 0.56
CA GLU A 155 -14.47 22.96 -0.44
C GLU A 155 -13.91 22.27 -1.69
N ALA A 156 -14.60 21.23 -2.18
CA ALA A 156 -14.21 20.51 -3.37
C ALA A 156 -15.41 20.08 -4.19
N ARG A 157 -15.29 20.08 -5.52
CA ARG A 157 -16.30 19.56 -6.43
C ARG A 157 -16.35 18.03 -6.42
N PHE A 158 -15.21 17.40 -6.12
CA PHE A 158 -15.12 15.93 -6.08
C PHE A 158 -14.17 15.47 -4.97
N ILE A 159 -14.45 14.30 -4.40
CA ILE A 159 -13.59 13.66 -3.40
C ILE A 159 -13.17 12.29 -3.90
N VAL A 160 -11.88 11.99 -3.78
CA VAL A 160 -11.31 10.64 -4.00
C VAL A 160 -10.88 10.08 -2.66
N ASP A 161 -11.49 8.97 -2.23
CA ASP A 161 -11.09 8.26 -1.01
C ASP A 161 -9.99 7.24 -1.32
N GLY A 162 -8.73 7.66 -1.17
CA GLY A 162 -7.52 6.84 -1.22
C GLY A 162 -7.00 6.42 0.16
N SER A 163 -7.82 6.50 1.21
CA SER A 163 -7.44 6.25 2.60
C SER A 163 -7.10 4.78 2.94
N GLY A 164 -7.33 3.84 2.03
CA GLY A 164 -7.02 2.43 2.21
C GLY A 164 -7.69 1.83 3.45
N TYR A 165 -6.90 1.31 4.39
CA TYR A 165 -7.43 0.79 5.66
C TYR A 165 -8.10 1.85 6.54
N GLY A 166 -7.89 3.13 6.24
CA GLY A 166 -8.56 4.24 6.91
C GLY A 166 -10.06 4.23 6.69
N LYS A 167 -10.53 3.80 5.49
CA LYS A 167 -11.95 3.70 5.13
C LYS A 167 -12.72 4.97 5.52
N VAL A 168 -12.21 6.15 5.14
CA VAL A 168 -12.73 7.43 5.65
C VAL A 168 -14.19 7.63 5.26
N ILE A 169 -14.50 7.59 3.96
CA ILE A 169 -15.89 7.74 3.49
C ILE A 169 -16.79 6.61 4.00
N PRO A 170 -16.41 5.32 3.90
CA PRO A 170 -17.23 4.25 4.45
C PRO A 170 -17.58 4.40 5.93
N ARG A 171 -16.64 4.88 6.76
CA ARG A 171 -16.89 5.10 8.18
C ARG A 171 -17.78 6.30 8.46
N LEU A 172 -17.54 7.41 7.77
CA LEU A 172 -18.33 8.65 7.99
C LEU A 172 -19.81 8.47 7.59
N PHE A 173 -20.05 7.66 6.56
CA PHE A 173 -21.40 7.45 6.02
C PHE A 173 -22.02 6.08 6.34
N ASN A 174 -21.40 5.29 7.23
CA ASN A 174 -21.88 3.97 7.64
C ASN A 174 -22.10 3.01 6.44
N LEU A 175 -21.16 3.03 5.47
CA LEU A 175 -21.25 2.21 4.26
C LEU A 175 -20.60 0.83 4.40
N ASP A 176 -19.91 0.57 5.51
CA ASP A 176 -19.28 -0.72 5.78
C ASP A 176 -20.32 -1.83 5.86
N LYS A 177 -20.07 -2.92 5.14
CA LYS A 177 -20.89 -4.14 5.19
C LYS A 177 -20.00 -5.32 5.61
N PRO A 178 -20.56 -6.32 6.29
CA PRO A 178 -19.86 -7.55 6.60
C PRO A 178 -19.32 -8.19 5.31
N SER A 179 -18.06 -8.67 5.37
CA SER A 179 -17.48 -9.43 4.27
C SER A 179 -18.11 -10.82 4.22
N ASN A 180 -18.39 -11.32 3.01
CA ASN A 180 -18.75 -12.71 2.76
C ASN A 180 -17.52 -13.65 2.62
N LEU A 181 -16.30 -13.10 2.68
CA LEU A 181 -15.07 -13.86 2.66
C LEU A 181 -14.68 -14.31 4.06
N PRO A 182 -14.06 -15.50 4.21
CA PRO A 182 -13.54 -15.94 5.50
C PRO A 182 -12.55 -14.92 6.08
N PRO A 183 -12.60 -14.63 7.39
CA PRO A 183 -11.66 -13.74 8.02
C PRO A 183 -10.23 -14.28 7.91
N ARG A 184 -9.27 -13.39 7.75
CA ARG A 184 -7.85 -13.69 7.72
C ARG A 184 -7.10 -12.78 8.69
N LYS A 185 -6.10 -13.34 9.35
CA LYS A 185 -5.12 -12.62 10.15
C LYS A 185 -3.74 -12.83 9.56
N ALA A 186 -2.89 -11.83 9.66
CA ALA A 186 -1.48 -11.93 9.31
C ALA A 186 -0.62 -11.62 10.53
N LEU A 187 0.46 -12.39 10.68
CA LEU A 187 1.58 -12.10 11.58
C LEU A 187 2.83 -12.03 10.72
N PHE A 188 3.57 -10.93 10.78
CA PHE A 188 4.70 -10.70 9.89
C PHE A 188 5.80 -9.87 10.54
N THR A 189 6.99 -9.94 9.93
CA THR A 189 8.17 -9.18 10.34
C THR A 189 9.10 -8.97 9.16
N HIS A 190 10.06 -8.05 9.29
CA HIS A 190 11.22 -7.96 8.42
C HIS A 190 12.42 -8.61 9.11
N VAL A 191 13.20 -9.36 8.34
CA VAL A 191 14.42 -10.03 8.80
C VAL A 191 15.59 -9.68 7.89
N VAL A 192 16.82 -9.70 8.43
CA VAL A 192 18.04 -9.64 7.63
C VAL A 192 18.29 -11.01 7.05
N ASP A 193 18.24 -11.15 5.74
CA ASP A 193 18.43 -12.41 5.05
C ASP A 193 19.90 -12.59 4.62
N LYS A 194 20.68 -13.25 5.46
CA LYS A 194 22.11 -13.50 5.22
C LYS A 194 22.39 -14.69 4.29
N LYS A 195 21.39 -15.48 3.96
CA LYS A 195 21.56 -16.70 3.15
C LYS A 195 21.07 -16.54 1.70
N ARG A 196 20.44 -15.42 1.40
CA ARG A 196 19.93 -15.13 0.07
C ARG A 196 21.07 -14.97 -0.94
N THR A 197 20.96 -15.64 -2.08
CA THR A 197 21.83 -15.41 -3.23
C THR A 197 21.38 -14.16 -4.00
N MET A 198 22.25 -13.62 -4.87
CA MET A 198 21.93 -12.44 -5.69
C MET A 198 21.29 -12.79 -7.02
N ASP A 199 21.01 -14.07 -7.28
CA ASP A 199 20.36 -14.54 -8.51
C ASP A 199 18.89 -14.10 -8.57
N ASP A 200 18.36 -13.94 -9.77
CA ASP A 200 17.01 -13.43 -10.00
C ASP A 200 15.91 -14.33 -9.39
N GLU A 201 16.01 -15.64 -9.61
CA GLU A 201 15.02 -16.59 -9.08
C GLU A 201 14.80 -16.55 -7.56
N PRO A 202 15.86 -16.50 -6.73
CA PRO A 202 15.70 -16.38 -5.29
C PRO A 202 15.08 -15.04 -4.84
N ASN A 203 15.10 -14.04 -5.70
CA ASN A 203 14.56 -12.72 -5.40
C ASN A 203 13.08 -12.56 -5.80
N ARG A 204 12.43 -13.59 -6.35
CA ARG A 204 10.98 -13.60 -6.53
C ARG A 204 10.25 -13.75 -5.21
N ILE A 205 9.10 -13.11 -5.10
CA ILE A 205 8.22 -13.43 -3.97
C ILE A 205 7.98 -14.95 -3.94
N THR A 206 8.17 -15.55 -2.80
CA THR A 206 7.85 -16.96 -2.58
C THR A 206 6.63 -17.08 -1.67
N ILE A 207 5.63 -17.82 -2.12
CA ILE A 207 4.46 -18.19 -1.34
C ILE A 207 4.56 -19.65 -0.98
N ILE A 208 4.68 -19.94 0.31
CA ILE A 208 4.73 -21.31 0.84
C ILE A 208 3.32 -21.67 1.30
N VAL A 209 2.76 -22.74 0.77
CA VAL A 209 1.48 -23.32 1.22
C VAL A 209 1.77 -24.23 2.41
N HIS A 210 1.74 -23.65 3.60
CA HIS A 210 2.09 -24.31 4.87
C HIS A 210 1.07 -25.38 5.27
N LYS A 211 -0.20 -24.98 5.44
CA LYS A 211 -1.33 -25.86 5.80
C LYS A 211 -2.58 -25.46 5.02
N LYS A 212 -3.65 -26.25 5.14
CA LYS A 212 -4.94 -25.87 4.55
C LYS A 212 -5.40 -24.50 5.09
N GLY A 213 -5.50 -23.52 4.21
CA GLY A 213 -5.92 -22.17 4.55
C GLY A 213 -4.86 -21.29 5.25
N VAL A 214 -3.60 -21.77 5.31
CA VAL A 214 -2.46 -21.01 5.84
C VAL A 214 -1.35 -20.98 4.81
N TRP A 215 -0.82 -19.79 4.54
CA TRP A 215 0.33 -19.59 3.66
C TRP A 215 1.32 -18.62 4.26
N ILE A 216 2.55 -18.69 3.79
CA ILE A 216 3.63 -17.80 4.19
C ILE A 216 4.09 -17.03 2.96
N TRP A 217 4.29 -15.74 3.10
CA TRP A 217 5.02 -14.98 2.10
C TRP A 217 6.48 -14.77 2.51
N VAL A 218 7.35 -14.76 1.51
CA VAL A 218 8.76 -14.38 1.63
C VAL A 218 9.03 -13.37 0.52
N ILE A 219 9.27 -12.11 0.88
CA ILE A 219 9.42 -10.99 -0.07
C ILE A 219 10.79 -10.36 0.17
N PRO A 220 11.80 -10.72 -0.64
CA PRO A 220 13.13 -10.12 -0.53
C PRO A 220 13.16 -8.68 -1.07
N PHE A 221 13.91 -7.80 -0.40
CA PHE A 221 14.17 -6.42 -0.82
C PHE A 221 15.62 -6.25 -1.26
N SER A 222 15.90 -5.23 -2.06
CA SER A 222 17.26 -4.91 -2.54
C SER A 222 18.23 -4.50 -1.44
N ASN A 223 17.73 -4.06 -0.28
CA ASN A 223 18.54 -3.64 0.87
C ASN A 223 19.01 -4.79 1.77
N GLY A 224 18.82 -6.05 1.38
CA GLY A 224 19.23 -7.23 2.15
C GLY A 224 18.21 -7.70 3.20
N ASN A 225 17.14 -6.95 3.41
CA ASN A 225 16.03 -7.41 4.25
C ASN A 225 15.04 -8.25 3.44
N THR A 226 14.29 -9.08 4.15
CA THR A 226 13.19 -9.87 3.61
C THR A 226 11.97 -9.70 4.50
N SER A 227 10.81 -9.42 3.89
CA SER A 227 9.53 -9.47 4.59
C SER A 227 9.03 -10.92 4.63
N VAL A 228 8.69 -11.40 5.82
CA VAL A 228 8.14 -12.74 6.04
C VAL A 228 6.86 -12.63 6.83
N GLY A 229 5.81 -13.32 6.38
CA GLY A 229 4.54 -13.29 7.10
C GLY A 229 3.68 -14.52 6.89
N PHE A 230 3.04 -14.94 7.95
CA PHE A 230 2.04 -15.99 7.96
C PHE A 230 0.66 -15.38 7.81
N VAL A 231 -0.15 -15.95 6.94
CA VAL A 231 -1.56 -15.58 6.77
C VAL A 231 -2.42 -16.82 6.94
N GLY A 232 -3.46 -16.69 7.75
CA GLY A 232 -4.36 -17.83 8.03
C GLY A 232 -5.67 -17.37 8.66
N ASN A 233 -6.50 -18.34 9.02
CA ASN A 233 -7.67 -18.08 9.85
C ASN A 233 -7.23 -17.54 11.22
N PRO A 234 -8.02 -16.70 11.89
CA PRO A 234 -7.69 -16.15 13.20
C PRO A 234 -7.34 -17.23 14.22
N GLU A 235 -8.01 -18.38 14.18
CA GLU A 235 -7.80 -19.52 15.09
C GLU A 235 -6.40 -20.15 14.98
N PHE A 236 -5.75 -20.03 13.80
CA PHE A 236 -4.37 -20.47 13.62
C PHE A 236 -3.39 -19.69 14.49
N PHE A 237 -3.72 -18.45 14.81
CA PHE A 237 -2.90 -17.54 15.61
C PHE A 237 -3.34 -17.48 17.07
N ILE A 238 -4.15 -18.44 17.56
CA ILE A 238 -4.46 -18.56 18.98
C ILE A 238 -3.14 -18.82 19.70
N ALA A 239 -2.73 -17.83 20.47
CA ALA A 239 -1.40 -17.77 21.03
C ALA A 239 -1.17 -18.84 22.10
N THR A 240 -0.18 -19.68 21.86
CA THR A 240 0.53 -20.41 22.91
C THR A 240 1.65 -19.56 23.51
N GLU A 241 1.92 -18.40 22.92
CA GLU A 241 3.07 -17.54 23.22
C GLU A 241 2.64 -16.11 23.62
N ASP A 242 3.32 -15.54 24.60
CA ASP A 242 2.94 -14.28 25.26
C ASP A 242 3.13 -13.03 24.38
N THR A 243 4.00 -13.09 23.35
CA THR A 243 4.31 -11.95 22.52
C THR A 243 4.27 -12.28 21.04
N PRO A 244 3.96 -11.30 20.14
CA PRO A 244 4.01 -11.51 18.70
C PRO A 244 5.37 -12.01 18.19
N GLU A 245 6.48 -11.57 18.80
CA GLU A 245 7.81 -12.04 18.42
C GLU A 245 8.01 -13.52 18.74
N LYS A 246 7.67 -13.96 19.95
CA LYS A 246 7.77 -15.38 20.33
C LYS A 246 6.86 -16.25 19.44
N GLN A 247 5.64 -15.77 19.18
CA GLN A 247 4.72 -16.44 18.27
C GLN A 247 5.31 -16.58 16.85
N MET A 248 5.92 -15.51 16.32
CA MET A 248 6.56 -15.56 15.01
C MET A 248 7.72 -16.54 14.97
N ARG A 249 8.59 -16.55 16.00
CA ARG A 249 9.70 -17.50 16.11
C ARG A 249 9.22 -18.94 16.18
N ALA A 250 8.18 -19.21 16.95
CA ALA A 250 7.58 -20.55 17.05
C ALA A 250 7.00 -20.99 15.69
N LEU A 251 6.32 -20.12 14.97
CA LEU A 251 5.80 -20.42 13.63
C LEU A 251 6.92 -20.67 12.61
N LEU A 252 7.97 -19.85 12.61
CA LEU A 252 9.13 -20.05 11.73
C LEU A 252 9.87 -21.37 11.99
N ALA A 253 9.85 -21.88 13.21
CA ALA A 253 10.46 -23.17 13.54
C ALA A 253 9.66 -24.38 13.02
N THR A 254 8.48 -24.17 12.44
CA THR A 254 7.65 -25.24 11.83
C THR A 254 7.90 -25.43 10.34
N GLU A 255 8.80 -24.64 9.72
CA GLU A 255 9.17 -24.65 8.29
C GLU A 255 10.70 -24.90 8.07
#